data_ddb5963ea53cb81b4d103239ca9a7f86
#
_entry.id   ddb5963ea53cb81b4d103239ca9a7f86
#
_cell.length_a   1.000
_cell.length_b   1.000
_cell.length_c   1.000
_cell.angle_alpha   90.00
_cell.angle_beta   90.00
_cell.angle_gamma   90.00
#
_symmetry.space_group_name_H-M   'P 1'
#
loop_
_entity.id
_entity.type
_entity.pdbx_description
1 polymer ?
#
loop_
_entity_poly.entity_id
_entity_poly.type
_entity_poly.pdbx_seq_one_letter_code
_entity_poly.pdbx_strand_id
1 'polypeptide(L)'
;QNHGVVRQLEDGVRCMMLDVTDDAGETVLCHGPCTFGRLDHLELLLEVAAFLDAHPDEVLTFIYQDDVTADRVVADLEDSGLAARVYTHTAGDPWPTLAEMIDADTRLLVTVESGGPPPAWYHHVWDLTWDTPYLFHSVEEFSCALNRGTLGNDLFLINHWISSVIDTPSEMDAKLVNVFDVLYGRASQCQKEVGQLPNFLAVDFYDRGDLIAAVRALNGLP
;
A
#
# COMPACT_ATOMS: atom_id res chain seq x y z
N GLN A 1 -0.62 -11.37 -6.11
CA GLN A 1 0.81 -11.52 -5.84
C GLN A 1 1.19 -13.01 -5.76
N ASN A 2 2.46 -13.37 -6.09
CA ASN A 2 2.93 -14.76 -6.05
C ASN A 2 3.38 -15.21 -4.64
N HIS A 3 3.66 -14.26 -3.77
CA HIS A 3 4.19 -14.51 -2.43
C HIS A 3 3.24 -13.96 -1.36
N GLY A 4 3.20 -14.68 -0.22
CA GLY A 4 2.50 -14.21 0.98
C GLY A 4 3.13 -12.93 1.55
N VAL A 5 2.41 -12.25 2.45
CA VAL A 5 2.78 -10.93 2.96
C VAL A 5 4.14 -10.94 3.67
N VAL A 6 4.43 -11.92 4.51
CA VAL A 6 5.73 -12.00 5.20
C VAL A 6 6.88 -12.04 4.20
N ARG A 7 6.75 -12.82 3.13
CA ARG A 7 7.78 -12.87 2.09
C ARG A 7 7.92 -11.54 1.36
N GLN A 8 6.82 -10.84 1.10
CA GLN A 8 6.86 -9.50 0.52
C GLN A 8 7.62 -8.52 1.41
N LEU A 9 7.37 -8.57 2.74
CA LEU A 9 8.07 -7.75 3.73
C LEU A 9 9.58 -8.08 3.78
N GLU A 10 9.95 -9.35 3.76
CA GLU A 10 11.36 -9.80 3.70
C GLU A 10 12.07 -9.32 2.45
N ASP A 11 11.37 -9.27 1.31
CA ASP A 11 11.89 -8.79 0.03
C ASP A 11 11.94 -7.25 -0.08
N GLY A 12 11.46 -6.52 0.94
CA GLY A 12 11.57 -5.06 1.03
C GLY A 12 10.31 -4.27 0.67
N VAL A 13 9.17 -4.91 0.46
CA VAL A 13 7.88 -4.21 0.31
C VAL A 13 7.49 -3.62 1.67
N ARG A 14 7.05 -2.35 1.69
CA ARG A 14 6.71 -1.62 2.93
C ARG A 14 5.33 -0.97 2.89
N CYS A 15 4.66 -1.01 1.76
CA CYS A 15 3.26 -0.60 1.61
C CYS A 15 2.46 -1.77 1.07
N MET A 16 1.36 -2.10 1.72
CA MET A 16 0.44 -3.17 1.33
C MET A 16 -0.92 -2.58 1.00
N MET A 17 -1.45 -2.90 -0.17
CA MET A 17 -2.86 -2.67 -0.50
C MET A 17 -3.61 -3.97 -0.21
N LEU A 18 -4.59 -3.91 0.69
CA LEU A 18 -5.24 -5.07 1.29
C LEU A 18 -6.76 -4.97 1.10
N ASP A 19 -7.33 -5.91 0.36
CA ASP A 19 -8.78 -6.01 0.18
C ASP A 19 -9.36 -6.86 1.31
N VAL A 20 -10.06 -6.23 2.25
CA VAL A 20 -10.65 -6.87 3.41
C VAL A 20 -12.17 -6.95 3.26
N THR A 21 -12.73 -8.16 3.42
CA THR A 21 -14.16 -8.42 3.23
C THR A 21 -14.72 -9.39 4.27
N ASP A 22 -16.05 -9.53 4.29
CA ASP A 22 -16.76 -10.54 5.09
C ASP A 22 -16.94 -11.84 4.29
N ASP A 23 -16.42 -12.94 4.81
CA ASP A 23 -16.72 -14.28 4.30
C ASP A 23 -17.36 -15.13 5.41
N ALA A 24 -18.68 -15.26 5.34
CA ALA A 24 -19.50 -16.03 6.31
C ALA A 24 -19.33 -15.59 7.78
N GLY A 25 -19.11 -14.31 8.04
CA GLY A 25 -18.94 -13.73 9.37
C GLY A 25 -17.48 -13.63 9.82
N GLU A 26 -16.53 -14.09 9.03
CA GLU A 26 -15.09 -13.94 9.27
C GLU A 26 -14.53 -12.73 8.51
N THR A 27 -13.56 -12.02 9.09
CA THR A 27 -12.83 -10.96 8.42
C THR A 27 -11.66 -11.56 7.66
N VAL A 28 -11.68 -11.46 6.34
CA VAL A 28 -10.69 -12.11 5.49
C VAL A 28 -10.16 -11.17 4.43
N LEU A 29 -8.99 -11.47 3.92
CA LEU A 29 -8.40 -10.85 2.75
C LEU A 29 -8.71 -11.72 1.54
N CYS A 30 -9.42 -11.17 0.58
CA CYS A 30 -9.59 -11.78 -0.74
C CYS A 30 -9.96 -10.72 -1.79
N HIS A 31 -9.43 -10.86 -2.99
CA HIS A 31 -9.76 -10.00 -4.12
C HIS A 31 -10.77 -10.71 -5.03
N GLY A 32 -11.99 -10.17 -5.11
CA GLY A 32 -13.10 -10.81 -5.78
C GLY A 32 -13.65 -12.03 -5.01
N PRO A 33 -14.07 -13.12 -5.68
CA PRO A 33 -14.63 -14.29 -4.97
C PRO A 33 -13.59 -14.99 -4.09
N CYS A 34 -13.84 -15.09 -2.78
CA CYS A 34 -12.94 -15.73 -1.81
C CYS A 34 -12.66 -17.22 -2.08
N THR A 35 -13.43 -17.83 -2.97
CA THR A 35 -13.20 -19.22 -3.44
C THR A 35 -11.89 -19.40 -4.23
N PHE A 36 -11.31 -18.32 -4.73
CA PHE A 36 -10.02 -18.36 -5.45
C PHE A 36 -8.80 -18.21 -4.54
N GLY A 37 -9.03 -17.86 -3.29
CA GLY A 37 -8.02 -17.71 -2.26
C GLY A 37 -8.49 -16.72 -1.20
N ARG A 38 -8.24 -17.07 0.04
CA ARG A 38 -8.53 -16.21 1.19
C ARG A 38 -7.43 -16.35 2.23
N LEU A 39 -7.22 -15.30 2.99
CA LEU A 39 -6.33 -15.29 4.13
C LEU A 39 -7.09 -14.68 5.31
N ASP A 40 -7.00 -15.28 6.48
CA ASP A 40 -7.56 -14.71 7.69
C ASP A 40 -6.85 -13.39 8.03
N HIS A 41 -7.63 -12.36 8.33
CA HIS A 41 -7.09 -11.02 8.54
C HIS A 41 -6.27 -10.94 9.83
N LEU A 42 -6.79 -11.52 10.94
CA LEU A 42 -6.07 -11.54 12.22
C LEU A 42 -4.79 -12.37 12.13
N GLU A 43 -4.80 -13.52 11.46
CA GLU A 43 -3.60 -14.35 11.25
C GLU A 43 -2.53 -13.54 10.51
N LEU A 44 -2.90 -12.82 9.44
CA LEU A 44 -1.97 -11.93 8.74
C LEU A 44 -1.39 -10.87 9.67
N LEU A 45 -2.22 -10.20 10.46
CA LEU A 45 -1.77 -9.13 11.34
C LEU A 45 -0.82 -9.64 12.43
N LEU A 46 -1.04 -10.86 12.95
CA LEU A 46 -0.10 -11.52 13.87
C LEU A 46 1.25 -11.80 13.22
N GLU A 47 1.28 -12.22 11.96
CA GLU A 47 2.53 -12.38 11.19
C GLU A 47 3.25 -11.05 10.99
N VAL A 48 2.52 -9.97 10.68
CA VAL A 48 3.08 -8.61 10.54
C VAL A 48 3.61 -8.10 11.88
N ALA A 49 2.92 -8.35 12.99
CA ALA A 49 3.39 -7.99 14.33
C ALA A 49 4.73 -8.67 14.65
N ALA A 50 4.83 -9.98 14.35
CA ALA A 50 6.07 -10.73 14.52
C ALA A 50 7.20 -10.20 13.61
N PHE A 51 6.89 -9.79 12.38
CA PHE A 51 7.86 -9.14 11.50
C PHE A 51 8.39 -7.83 12.10
N LEU A 52 7.50 -6.94 12.58
CA LEU A 52 7.90 -5.68 13.20
C LEU A 52 8.69 -5.87 14.51
N ASP A 53 8.43 -6.97 15.24
CA ASP A 53 9.23 -7.35 16.42
C ASP A 53 10.65 -7.77 16.06
N ALA A 54 10.79 -8.50 14.97
CA ALA A 54 12.07 -8.96 14.46
C ALA A 54 12.88 -7.85 13.74
N HIS A 55 12.19 -6.82 13.24
CA HIS A 55 12.76 -5.74 12.43
C HIS A 55 12.38 -4.37 13.04
N PRO A 56 13.05 -3.94 14.12
CA PRO A 56 12.67 -2.73 14.86
C PRO A 56 12.84 -1.42 14.08
N ASP A 57 13.64 -1.43 13.02
CA ASP A 57 13.93 -0.24 12.19
C ASP A 57 13.02 -0.12 10.94
N GLU A 58 11.95 -0.90 10.88
CA GLU A 58 11.05 -0.91 9.73
C GLU A 58 9.74 -0.19 10.01
N VAL A 59 9.26 0.55 9.00
CA VAL A 59 7.98 1.28 9.02
C VAL A 59 7.11 0.75 7.88
N LEU A 60 5.85 0.46 8.18
CA LEU A 60 4.89 -0.10 7.23
C LEU A 60 3.71 0.83 7.00
N THR A 61 3.08 0.69 5.84
CA THR A 61 1.81 1.34 5.52
C THR A 61 0.81 0.29 5.03
N PHE A 62 -0.41 0.34 5.55
CA PHE A 62 -1.55 -0.40 5.02
C PHE A 62 -2.53 0.57 4.37
N ILE A 63 -2.96 0.22 3.17
CA ILE A 63 -4.06 0.87 2.46
C ILE A 63 -5.13 -0.21 2.29
N TYR A 64 -6.21 -0.11 3.07
CA TYR A 64 -7.30 -1.07 3.01
C TYR A 64 -8.36 -0.63 2.00
N GLN A 65 -8.74 -1.54 1.10
CA GLN A 65 -10.07 -1.54 0.53
C GLN A 65 -10.98 -2.28 1.51
N ASP A 66 -11.79 -1.52 2.26
CA ASP A 66 -12.52 -2.02 3.41
C ASP A 66 -14.00 -2.29 3.05
N ASP A 67 -14.31 -3.53 2.65
CA ASP A 67 -15.67 -4.02 2.41
C ASP A 67 -16.28 -4.65 3.68
N VAL A 68 -15.82 -4.19 4.86
CA VAL A 68 -16.32 -4.55 6.19
C VAL A 68 -16.49 -3.31 7.05
N THR A 69 -17.15 -3.41 8.19
CA THR A 69 -17.24 -2.30 9.14
C THR A 69 -15.88 -2.00 9.78
N ALA A 70 -15.60 -0.74 10.05
CA ALA A 70 -14.36 -0.30 10.70
C ALA A 70 -14.08 -1.04 12.01
N ASP A 71 -15.11 -1.30 12.82
CA ASP A 71 -14.99 -2.00 14.11
C ASP A 71 -14.31 -3.37 13.97
N ARG A 72 -14.52 -4.08 12.85
CA ARG A 72 -13.91 -5.40 12.63
C ARG A 72 -12.42 -5.29 12.35
N VAL A 73 -12.03 -4.38 11.46
CA VAL A 73 -10.61 -4.13 11.14
C VAL A 73 -9.87 -3.62 12.38
N VAL A 74 -10.50 -2.71 13.12
CA VAL A 74 -9.96 -2.15 14.37
C VAL A 74 -9.77 -3.24 15.42
N ALA A 75 -10.77 -4.12 15.62
CA ALA A 75 -10.66 -5.22 16.58
C ALA A 75 -9.48 -6.15 16.26
N ASP A 76 -9.31 -6.54 15.00
CA ASP A 76 -8.19 -7.39 14.59
C ASP A 76 -6.83 -6.70 14.77
N LEU A 77 -6.74 -5.38 14.52
CA LEU A 77 -5.53 -4.59 14.79
C LEU A 77 -5.23 -4.48 16.30
N GLU A 78 -6.26 -4.39 17.15
CA GLU A 78 -6.12 -4.42 18.61
C GLU A 78 -5.71 -5.81 19.10
N ASP A 79 -6.37 -6.86 18.63
CA ASP A 79 -6.10 -8.25 19.02
C ASP A 79 -4.71 -8.73 18.58
N SER A 80 -4.20 -8.26 17.46
CA SER A 80 -2.82 -8.53 17.02
C SER A 80 -1.76 -7.71 17.77
N GLY A 81 -2.15 -6.70 18.54
CA GLY A 81 -1.25 -5.74 19.19
C GLY A 81 -0.69 -4.65 18.28
N LEU A 82 -1.00 -4.66 16.98
CA LEU A 82 -0.52 -3.66 16.03
C LEU A 82 -1.12 -2.28 16.27
N ALA A 83 -2.33 -2.17 16.81
CA ALA A 83 -2.97 -0.89 17.11
C ALA A 83 -2.08 0.02 17.99
N ALA A 84 -1.28 -0.56 18.90
CA ALA A 84 -0.35 0.20 19.75
C ALA A 84 0.81 0.83 18.95
N ARG A 85 1.06 0.39 17.72
CA ARG A 85 2.14 0.86 16.85
C ARG A 85 1.63 1.72 15.69
N VAL A 86 0.34 2.00 15.66
CA VAL A 86 -0.22 2.83 14.59
C VAL A 86 0.07 4.30 14.84
N TYR A 87 0.64 4.93 13.81
CA TYR A 87 0.85 6.37 13.78
C TYR A 87 -0.49 7.10 13.56
N THR A 88 -0.74 8.13 14.36
CA THR A 88 -1.89 9.02 14.19
C THR A 88 -1.42 10.35 13.61
N HIS A 89 -1.83 10.64 12.37
CA HIS A 89 -1.58 11.94 11.75
C HIS A 89 -2.68 12.93 12.12
N THR A 90 -2.29 14.16 12.45
CA THR A 90 -3.23 15.28 12.63
C THR A 90 -3.14 16.19 11.41
N ALA A 91 -4.28 16.49 10.80
CA ALA A 91 -4.33 17.33 9.63
C ALA A 91 -3.65 18.70 9.87
N GLY A 92 -2.69 19.05 9.01
CA GLY A 92 -1.92 20.29 9.09
C GLY A 92 -0.65 20.22 9.94
N ASP A 93 -0.42 19.12 10.65
CA ASP A 93 0.86 18.89 11.31
C ASP A 93 1.92 18.39 10.30
N PRO A 94 3.20 18.70 10.51
CA PRO A 94 4.25 18.14 9.67
C PRO A 94 4.34 16.62 9.86
N TRP A 95 4.61 15.89 8.78
CA TRP A 95 4.89 14.45 8.87
C TRP A 95 6.20 14.21 9.63
N PRO A 96 6.24 13.18 10.51
CA PRO A 96 7.48 12.76 11.13
C PRO A 96 8.40 12.14 10.07
N THR A 97 9.68 12.18 10.35
CA THR A 97 10.64 11.33 9.64
C THR A 97 10.43 9.85 10.02
N LEU A 98 10.88 8.94 9.16
CA LEU A 98 10.84 7.51 9.50
C LEU A 98 11.63 7.20 10.80
N ALA A 99 12.73 7.91 11.04
CA ALA A 99 13.50 7.77 12.29
C ALA A 99 12.67 8.15 13.52
N GLU A 100 11.91 9.24 13.46
CA GLU A 100 11.02 9.65 14.56
C GLU A 100 9.88 8.64 14.79
N MET A 101 9.34 8.03 13.72
CA MET A 101 8.34 6.95 13.83
C MET A 101 8.95 5.70 14.49
N ILE A 102 10.20 5.34 14.15
CA ILE A 102 10.95 4.23 14.75
C ILE A 102 11.21 4.50 16.22
N ASP A 103 11.73 5.67 16.56
CA ASP A 103 12.06 6.05 17.95
C ASP A 103 10.81 6.08 18.86
N ALA A 104 9.65 6.43 18.29
CA ALA A 104 8.37 6.46 19.00
C ALA A 104 7.63 5.12 19.02
N ASP A 105 8.13 4.09 18.32
CA ASP A 105 7.45 2.81 18.02
C ASP A 105 6.06 2.99 17.37
N THR A 106 5.84 4.08 16.61
CA THR A 106 4.64 4.32 15.83
C THR A 106 4.89 3.97 14.35
N ARG A 107 5.23 2.71 14.12
CA ARG A 107 5.81 2.20 12.87
C ARG A 107 4.83 1.62 11.86
N LEU A 108 3.54 1.87 12.06
CA LEU A 108 2.48 1.45 11.14
C LEU A 108 1.57 2.63 10.81
N LEU A 109 1.43 2.96 9.53
CA LEU A 109 0.38 3.86 9.04
C LEU A 109 -0.78 3.01 8.54
N VAL A 110 -1.98 3.23 9.06
CA VAL A 110 -3.22 2.56 8.61
C VAL A 110 -4.11 3.57 7.92
N THR A 111 -4.47 3.26 6.67
CA THR A 111 -5.40 4.03 5.88
C THR A 111 -6.46 3.15 5.24
N VAL A 112 -7.64 3.68 4.98
CA VAL A 112 -8.80 2.94 4.47
C VAL A 112 -9.50 3.72 3.37
N GLU A 113 -10.08 3.03 2.39
CA GLU A 113 -10.72 3.68 1.24
C GLU A 113 -12.15 4.17 1.53
N SER A 114 -12.91 3.45 2.34
CA SER A 114 -14.34 3.75 2.58
C SER A 114 -14.62 4.24 3.99
N GLY A 115 -13.88 3.74 4.99
CA GLY A 115 -14.02 4.12 6.38
C GLY A 115 -13.28 5.39 6.77
N GLY A 116 -13.14 5.57 8.06
CA GLY A 116 -12.44 6.70 8.66
C GLY A 116 -12.62 6.72 10.18
N PRO A 117 -12.05 7.73 10.86
CA PRO A 117 -12.17 7.83 12.32
C PRO A 117 -13.60 7.73 12.82
N PRO A 118 -13.87 7.17 14.02
CA PRO A 118 -12.91 6.69 15.00
C PRO A 118 -12.40 5.29 14.71
N PRO A 119 -11.26 4.84 15.32
CA PRO A 119 -10.34 5.61 16.16
C PRO A 119 -9.53 6.65 15.38
N ALA A 120 -8.85 7.58 16.06
CA ALA A 120 -8.15 8.70 15.42
C ALA A 120 -7.06 8.28 14.42
N TRP A 121 -6.49 7.11 14.59
CA TRP A 121 -5.47 6.53 13.71
C TRP A 121 -6.03 5.73 12.52
N TYR A 122 -7.36 5.56 12.41
CA TYR A 122 -8.01 4.88 11.29
C TYR A 122 -8.34 5.91 10.21
N HIS A 123 -7.33 6.29 9.44
CA HIS A 123 -7.40 7.42 8.51
C HIS A 123 -8.12 7.07 7.22
N HIS A 124 -8.97 7.96 6.73
CA HIS A 124 -9.45 7.89 5.35
C HIS A 124 -8.30 8.22 4.39
N VAL A 125 -7.98 7.31 3.48
CA VAL A 125 -6.76 7.40 2.66
C VAL A 125 -6.74 8.66 1.80
N TRP A 126 -7.88 9.07 1.26
CA TRP A 126 -7.97 10.21 0.34
C TRP A 126 -7.93 11.57 1.02
N ASP A 127 -7.94 11.63 2.33
CA ASP A 127 -7.65 12.84 3.10
C ASP A 127 -6.15 13.11 3.20
N LEU A 128 -5.31 12.07 3.11
CA LEU A 128 -3.86 12.14 3.28
C LEU A 128 -3.09 11.92 1.97
N THR A 129 -3.67 11.13 1.07
CA THR A 129 -3.04 10.65 -0.16
C THR A 129 -3.83 11.11 -1.37
N TRP A 130 -3.13 11.28 -2.48
CA TRP A 130 -3.73 11.32 -3.80
C TRP A 130 -3.08 10.29 -4.71
N ASP A 131 -3.80 9.82 -5.75
CA ASP A 131 -3.30 8.78 -6.64
C ASP A 131 -3.46 9.10 -8.12
N THR A 132 -2.72 8.34 -8.94
CA THR A 132 -2.90 8.29 -10.40
C THR A 132 -4.01 7.32 -10.77
N PRO A 133 -4.59 7.41 -12.00
CA PRO A 133 -5.49 6.39 -12.52
C PRO A 133 -4.87 4.99 -12.40
N TYR A 134 -5.72 3.98 -12.27
CA TYR A 134 -5.33 2.57 -12.09
C TYR A 134 -5.87 1.64 -13.19
N LEU A 135 -6.70 2.15 -14.09
CA LEU A 135 -7.22 1.38 -15.21
C LEU A 135 -6.47 1.78 -16.50
N PHE A 136 -5.49 0.98 -16.87
CA PHE A 136 -4.71 1.14 -18.08
C PHE A 136 -4.63 -0.18 -18.84
N HIS A 137 -4.64 -0.14 -20.17
CA HIS A 137 -4.54 -1.31 -21.01
C HIS A 137 -3.23 -1.37 -21.81
N SER A 138 -2.43 -0.31 -21.73
CA SER A 138 -1.07 -0.25 -22.32
C SER A 138 -0.17 0.75 -21.58
N VAL A 139 1.13 0.65 -21.79
CA VAL A 139 2.13 1.58 -21.21
C VAL A 139 1.92 3.02 -21.70
N GLU A 140 1.46 3.18 -22.95
CA GLU A 140 1.21 4.49 -23.57
C GLU A 140 0.06 5.24 -22.91
N GLU A 141 -0.83 4.54 -22.21
CA GLU A 141 -1.95 5.13 -21.47
C GLU A 141 -1.54 5.64 -20.09
N PHE A 142 -0.37 5.25 -19.60
CA PHE A 142 0.09 5.67 -18.28
C PHE A 142 0.06 7.19 -18.11
N SER A 143 -0.57 7.63 -17.03
CA SER A 143 -0.83 9.04 -16.75
C SER A 143 -0.42 9.38 -15.31
N CYS A 144 0.01 10.62 -15.12
CA CYS A 144 0.28 11.20 -13.79
C CYS A 144 -0.90 12.08 -13.32
N ALA A 145 -2.02 12.06 -14.03
CA ALA A 145 -3.20 12.85 -13.67
C ALA A 145 -3.77 12.40 -12.31
N LEU A 146 -4.39 13.35 -11.61
CA LEU A 146 -5.16 13.05 -10.39
C LEU A 146 -6.34 12.12 -10.71
N ASN A 147 -6.48 11.06 -9.92
CA ASN A 147 -7.64 10.17 -9.94
C ASN A 147 -8.46 10.29 -8.65
N ARG A 148 -7.90 9.95 -7.49
CA ARG A 148 -8.57 10.04 -6.19
C ARG A 148 -7.75 10.89 -5.21
N GLY A 149 -8.41 11.41 -4.17
CA GLY A 149 -7.79 12.32 -3.22
C GLY A 149 -7.78 13.78 -3.69
N THR A 150 -6.89 14.56 -3.14
CA THR A 150 -6.71 15.98 -3.50
C THR A 150 -5.27 16.22 -3.92
N LEU A 151 -5.08 16.85 -5.08
CA LEU A 151 -3.74 17.21 -5.54
C LEU A 151 -3.09 18.18 -4.53
N GLY A 152 -1.92 17.81 -4.04
CA GLY A 152 -1.21 18.55 -2.99
C GLY A 152 -1.36 17.92 -1.60
N ASN A 153 -2.11 16.81 -1.44
CA ASN A 153 -1.97 15.96 -0.26
C ASN A 153 -0.51 15.50 -0.12
N ASP A 154 -0.06 15.32 1.12
CA ASP A 154 1.35 15.05 1.41
C ASP A 154 1.86 13.70 0.88
N LEU A 155 0.95 12.73 0.71
CA LEU A 155 1.28 11.41 0.20
C LEU A 155 0.81 11.25 -1.25
N PHE A 156 1.67 10.67 -2.07
CA PHE A 156 1.41 10.42 -3.48
C PHE A 156 1.59 8.95 -3.83
N LEU A 157 0.55 8.34 -4.40
CA LEU A 157 0.50 6.95 -4.84
C LEU A 157 0.48 6.86 -6.37
N ILE A 158 1.42 6.16 -6.96
CA ILE A 158 1.38 5.78 -8.37
C ILE A 158 0.85 4.36 -8.49
N ASN A 159 -0.28 4.18 -9.15
CA ASN A 159 -0.81 2.89 -9.56
C ASN A 159 -0.12 2.45 -10.85
N HIS A 160 0.67 1.37 -10.81
CA HIS A 160 1.53 0.96 -11.92
C HIS A 160 1.32 -0.49 -12.32
N TRP A 161 0.25 -0.72 -13.08
CA TRP A 161 -0.06 -2.01 -13.72
C TRP A 161 -0.87 -1.80 -14.97
N ILE A 162 -0.97 -2.85 -15.78
CA ILE A 162 -1.86 -2.93 -16.92
C ILE A 162 -2.93 -3.97 -16.60
N SER A 163 -4.19 -3.57 -16.76
CA SER A 163 -5.34 -4.46 -16.65
C SER A 163 -5.60 -5.19 -17.96
N SER A 164 -5.90 -6.48 -17.87
CA SER A 164 -6.40 -7.22 -19.00
C SER A 164 -7.80 -6.69 -19.44
N VAL A 165 -8.30 -7.13 -20.59
CA VAL A 165 -9.65 -6.75 -21.05
C VAL A 165 -10.79 -7.21 -20.14
N ILE A 166 -10.50 -8.04 -19.15
CA ILE A 166 -11.44 -8.51 -18.12
C ILE A 166 -11.02 -8.04 -16.72
N ASP A 167 -10.20 -6.98 -16.66
CA ASP A 167 -9.72 -6.32 -15.44
C ASP A 167 -9.07 -7.27 -14.40
N THR A 168 -8.39 -8.31 -14.90
CA THR A 168 -7.64 -9.22 -14.03
C THR A 168 -6.14 -8.92 -14.09
N PRO A 169 -5.42 -9.02 -12.96
CA PRO A 169 -3.98 -8.93 -12.95
C PRO A 169 -3.32 -9.99 -13.82
N SER A 170 -2.27 -9.61 -14.55
CA SER A 170 -1.53 -10.49 -15.46
C SER A 170 -0.05 -10.49 -15.11
N GLU A 171 0.47 -11.65 -14.73
CA GLU A 171 1.90 -11.83 -14.48
C GLU A 171 2.76 -11.56 -15.72
N MET A 172 2.21 -11.80 -16.91
CA MET A 172 2.91 -11.50 -18.16
C MET A 172 3.02 -10.00 -18.40
N ASP A 173 1.96 -9.25 -18.12
CA ASP A 173 1.96 -7.79 -18.25
C ASP A 173 2.84 -7.16 -17.16
N ALA A 174 2.82 -7.69 -15.93
CA ALA A 174 3.72 -7.25 -14.86
C ALA A 174 5.20 -7.37 -15.27
N LYS A 175 5.61 -8.46 -15.94
CA LYS A 175 6.98 -8.62 -16.48
C LYS A 175 7.35 -7.56 -17.52
N LEU A 176 6.38 -7.00 -18.23
CA LEU A 176 6.62 -5.95 -19.23
C LEU A 176 6.74 -4.58 -18.59
N VAL A 177 5.91 -4.30 -17.56
CA VAL A 177 5.82 -2.95 -16.99
C VAL A 177 6.70 -2.76 -15.74
N ASN A 178 6.99 -3.81 -14.99
CA ASN A 178 7.80 -3.73 -13.76
C ASN A 178 9.32 -3.71 -14.01
N VAL A 179 9.76 -3.62 -15.25
CA VAL A 179 11.20 -3.44 -15.55
C VAL A 179 11.66 -2.05 -15.13
N PHE A 180 12.92 -1.93 -14.73
CA PHE A 180 13.51 -0.71 -14.17
C PHE A 180 13.20 0.55 -14.99
N ASP A 181 13.47 0.51 -16.28
CA ASP A 181 13.32 1.69 -17.14
C ASP A 181 11.88 2.21 -17.22
N VAL A 182 10.88 1.32 -17.17
CA VAL A 182 9.46 1.69 -17.22
C VAL A 182 9.00 2.24 -15.86
N LEU A 183 9.31 1.53 -14.76
CA LEU A 183 8.99 1.95 -13.40
C LEU A 183 9.64 3.28 -13.04
N TYR A 184 10.98 3.32 -13.12
CA TYR A 184 11.76 4.52 -12.78
C TYR A 184 11.43 5.68 -13.70
N GLY A 185 11.29 5.41 -15.01
CA GLY A 185 10.93 6.40 -16.02
C GLY A 185 9.60 7.07 -15.71
N ARG A 186 8.54 6.26 -15.44
CA ARG A 186 7.22 6.78 -15.08
C ARG A 186 7.23 7.56 -13.76
N ALA A 187 7.80 6.99 -12.71
CA ALA A 187 7.84 7.66 -11.41
C ALA A 187 8.60 9.00 -11.48
N SER A 188 9.75 9.03 -12.19
CA SER A 188 10.52 10.25 -12.41
C SER A 188 9.78 11.27 -13.29
N GLN A 189 9.02 10.81 -14.28
CA GLN A 189 8.17 11.69 -15.09
C GLN A 189 7.08 12.31 -14.24
N CYS A 190 6.33 11.50 -13.46
CA CYS A 190 5.29 12.00 -12.58
C CYS A 190 5.85 12.99 -11.55
N GLN A 191 7.00 12.68 -10.94
CA GLN A 191 7.68 13.62 -10.04
C GLN A 191 7.95 14.98 -10.69
N LYS A 192 8.40 14.99 -11.94
CA LYS A 192 8.66 16.25 -12.67
C LYS A 192 7.38 17.00 -13.02
N GLU A 193 6.32 16.29 -13.39
CA GLU A 193 5.04 16.88 -13.79
C GLU A 193 4.31 17.53 -12.62
N VAL A 194 4.30 16.86 -11.45
CA VAL A 194 3.54 17.31 -10.28
C VAL A 194 4.38 17.98 -9.21
N GLY A 195 5.71 17.88 -9.28
CA GLY A 195 6.65 18.49 -8.31
C GLY A 195 6.77 17.73 -7.00
N GLN A 196 6.25 16.50 -6.91
CA GLN A 196 6.25 15.66 -5.70
C GLN A 196 6.82 14.27 -6.01
N LEU A 197 7.78 13.81 -5.18
CA LEU A 197 8.26 12.44 -5.26
C LEU A 197 7.13 11.49 -4.81
N PRO A 198 6.83 10.41 -5.56
CA PRO A 198 5.84 9.45 -5.09
C PRO A 198 6.32 8.75 -3.82
N ASN A 199 5.41 8.67 -2.83
CA ASN A 199 5.63 7.95 -1.58
C ASN A 199 5.38 6.45 -1.78
N PHE A 200 4.43 6.12 -2.66
CA PHE A 200 4.02 4.75 -2.92
C PHE A 200 4.06 4.45 -4.43
N LEU A 201 4.63 3.31 -4.76
CA LEU A 201 4.64 2.75 -6.12
C LEU A 201 3.98 1.37 -6.07
N ALA A 202 2.69 1.33 -6.38
CA ALA A 202 1.89 0.11 -6.33
C ALA A 202 2.01 -0.67 -7.64
N VAL A 203 2.31 -1.95 -7.55
CA VAL A 203 2.46 -2.87 -8.69
C VAL A 203 1.75 -4.19 -8.43
N ASP A 204 1.31 -4.84 -9.50
CA ASP A 204 1.00 -6.26 -9.49
C ASP A 204 2.28 -7.08 -9.60
N PHE A 205 2.29 -8.27 -8.95
CA PHE A 205 3.42 -9.22 -9.04
C PHE A 205 4.78 -8.55 -8.82
N TYR A 206 4.99 -7.97 -7.64
CA TYR A 206 6.21 -7.23 -7.28
C TYR A 206 7.51 -8.00 -7.53
N ASP A 207 7.43 -9.34 -7.52
CA ASP A 207 8.54 -10.27 -7.78
C ASP A 207 8.86 -10.44 -9.28
N ARG A 208 8.14 -9.74 -10.15
CA ARG A 208 8.34 -9.74 -11.60
C ARG A 208 8.90 -8.40 -12.05
N GLY A 209 10.22 -8.31 -12.15
CA GLY A 209 10.94 -7.11 -12.58
C GLY A 209 11.78 -6.48 -11.47
N ASP A 210 11.87 -5.16 -11.47
CA ASP A 210 12.92 -4.42 -10.77
C ASP A 210 12.37 -3.39 -9.76
N LEU A 211 11.19 -3.65 -9.14
CA LEU A 211 10.51 -2.69 -8.26
C LEU A 211 11.46 -2.12 -7.20
N ILE A 212 12.12 -2.99 -6.44
CA ILE A 212 13.00 -2.56 -5.34
C ILE A 212 14.18 -1.72 -5.85
N ALA A 213 14.76 -2.11 -6.98
CA ALA A 213 15.85 -1.33 -7.61
C ALA A 213 15.36 0.05 -8.06
N ALA A 214 14.16 0.14 -8.66
CA ALA A 214 13.58 1.41 -9.08
C ALA A 214 13.29 2.33 -7.88
N VAL A 215 12.71 1.79 -6.79
CA VAL A 215 12.45 2.55 -5.55
C VAL A 215 13.76 3.04 -4.93
N ARG A 216 14.80 2.19 -4.85
CA ARG A 216 16.12 2.60 -4.33
C ARG A 216 16.70 3.75 -5.15
N ALA A 217 16.64 3.66 -6.48
CA ALA A 217 17.15 4.72 -7.38
C ALA A 217 16.37 6.02 -7.22
N LEU A 218 15.04 5.99 -7.06
CA LEU A 218 14.21 7.18 -6.78
C LEU A 218 14.62 7.87 -5.48
N ASN A 219 15.08 7.12 -4.49
CA ASN A 219 15.58 7.62 -3.21
C ASN A 219 17.09 7.95 -3.23
N GLY A 220 17.76 7.88 -4.39
CA GLY A 220 19.19 8.13 -4.52
C GLY A 220 20.09 7.10 -3.82
N LEU A 221 19.56 5.90 -3.57
CA LEU A 221 20.28 4.80 -2.96
C LEU A 221 20.93 3.92 -4.03
N PRO A 222 22.13 3.35 -3.76
CA PRO A 222 22.83 2.48 -4.70
C PRO A 222 22.09 1.15 -4.92
#